data_a930f3aec9ea32281db568174685e080
#
_entry.id   a930f3aec9ea32281db568174685e080
#
_cell.length_a   1.000
_cell.length_b   1.000
_cell.length_c   1.000
_cell.angle_alpha   90.00
_cell.angle_beta   90.00
_cell.angle_gamma   90.00
#
_symmetry.space_group_name_H-M   'P 1'
#
loop_
_entity.id
_entity.type
_entity.pdbx_description
1 polymer ?
#
loop_
_entity_poly.entity_id
_entity_poly.type
_entity_poly.pdbx_seq_one_letter_code
_entity_poly.pdbx_strand_id
1 'polypeptide(L)'
;VDETGRGLVEDKATKNIFACEHVTNYMAGQKTVGIIREDDVLGIDEVAEPVGVVAGVTPVTNPTSTAIFKSLISLKTRCPIIFGFHPFAQKCSAEAARIVRDAAVEAGAPADCIQWIEHPSIEATGALMKHPGVATILATGGPGMVKAAYSSGKPALGVGAGNAPAYVDANVDVQRVANDLILSKHFDYGMICATEQAIIAHKDIYAPLVKELKRR
;
A
#
# COMPACT_ATOMS: atom_id res chain seq x y z
N VAL A 1 -3.98 13.23 -9.68
CA VAL A 1 -5.19 13.20 -10.52
C VAL A 1 -4.84 13.63 -11.94
N ASP A 2 -4.20 14.77 -12.11
CA ASP A 2 -3.90 15.37 -13.42
C ASP A 2 -3.07 14.46 -14.35
N GLU A 3 -2.07 13.77 -13.81
CA GLU A 3 -1.23 12.85 -14.57
C GLU A 3 -1.95 11.55 -14.97
N THR A 4 -2.79 11.02 -14.08
CA THR A 4 -3.39 9.69 -14.24
C THR A 4 -4.80 9.72 -14.80
N GLY A 5 -5.48 10.86 -14.75
CA GLY A 5 -6.91 11.00 -15.03
C GLY A 5 -7.82 10.22 -14.07
N ARG A 6 -7.33 9.87 -12.85
CA ARG A 6 -8.00 8.92 -11.95
C ARG A 6 -8.23 9.50 -10.56
N GLY A 7 -9.44 9.30 -10.04
CA GLY A 7 -9.84 9.63 -8.68
C GLY A 7 -10.17 11.09 -8.43
N LEU A 8 -10.35 11.45 -7.17
CA LEU A 8 -10.63 12.79 -6.68
C LEU A 8 -9.41 13.35 -5.95
N VAL A 9 -9.15 14.66 -6.12
CA VAL A 9 -7.98 15.32 -5.50
C VAL A 9 -8.05 15.24 -3.98
N GLU A 10 -9.21 15.55 -3.40
CA GLU A 10 -9.44 15.55 -1.96
C GLU A 10 -9.25 14.15 -1.35
N ASP A 11 -9.76 13.14 -2.02
CA ASP A 11 -9.62 11.74 -1.57
C ASP A 11 -8.19 11.23 -1.71
N LYS A 12 -7.49 11.65 -2.78
CA LYS A 12 -6.04 11.36 -2.92
C LYS A 12 -5.23 12.05 -1.83
N ALA A 13 -5.55 13.30 -1.50
CA ALA A 13 -4.92 14.03 -0.38
C ALA A 13 -5.16 13.30 0.94
N THR A 14 -6.40 12.90 1.21
CA THR A 14 -6.77 12.11 2.40
C THR A 14 -5.97 10.82 2.51
N LYS A 15 -5.79 10.08 1.40
CA LYS A 15 -4.96 8.87 1.39
C LYS A 15 -3.49 9.15 1.66
N ASN A 16 -2.95 10.25 1.14
CA ASN A 16 -1.57 10.64 1.42
C ASN A 16 -1.39 11.03 2.90
N ILE A 17 -2.32 11.80 3.48
CA ILE A 17 -2.32 12.14 4.91
C ILE A 17 -2.39 10.86 5.75
N PHE A 18 -3.27 9.92 5.40
CA PHE A 18 -3.34 8.63 6.09
C PHE A 18 -2.00 7.88 6.07
N ALA A 19 -1.33 7.83 4.91
CA ALA A 19 -0.03 7.19 4.79
C ALA A 19 1.07 7.93 5.58
N CYS A 20 1.05 9.26 5.61
CA CYS A 20 2.05 10.07 6.32
C CYS A 20 1.85 10.06 7.83
N GLU A 21 0.64 10.29 8.32
CA GLU A 21 0.38 10.51 9.74
C GLU A 21 -0.02 9.21 10.47
N HIS A 22 -1.11 8.58 10.04
CA HIS A 22 -1.62 7.42 10.77
C HIS A 22 -0.69 6.22 10.73
N VAL A 23 -0.14 5.91 9.54
CA VAL A 23 0.79 4.80 9.38
C VAL A 23 2.11 5.09 10.11
N THR A 24 2.64 6.31 10.02
CA THR A 24 3.88 6.69 10.72
C THR A 24 3.71 6.63 12.23
N ASN A 25 2.60 7.18 12.76
CA ASN A 25 2.32 7.14 14.19
C ASN A 25 2.18 5.69 14.71
N TYR A 26 1.51 4.82 13.94
CA TYR A 26 1.44 3.41 14.28
C TYR A 26 2.82 2.74 14.28
N MET A 27 3.64 2.99 13.25
CA MET A 27 4.96 2.39 13.12
C MET A 27 5.98 2.94 14.14
N ALA A 28 5.81 4.18 14.62
CA ALA A 28 6.76 4.83 15.51
C ALA A 28 7.04 4.00 16.77
N GLY A 29 6.02 3.40 17.36
CA GLY A 29 6.12 2.55 18.56
C GLY A 29 6.60 1.11 18.30
N GLN A 30 6.76 0.69 17.06
CA GLN A 30 7.16 -0.68 16.73
C GLN A 30 8.68 -0.83 16.78
N LYS A 31 9.19 -1.85 17.48
CA LYS A 31 10.58 -2.26 17.38
C LYS A 31 10.78 -3.02 16.05
N THR A 32 11.61 -2.50 15.17
CA THR A 32 11.81 -3.06 13.82
C THR A 32 13.27 -3.35 13.51
N VAL A 33 14.18 -3.05 14.44
CA VAL A 33 15.62 -3.29 14.30
C VAL A 33 16.22 -3.57 15.68
N GLY A 34 17.18 -4.47 15.75
CA GLY A 34 17.82 -4.94 16.98
C GLY A 34 16.95 -5.95 17.73
N ILE A 35 17.20 -6.17 19.00
CA ILE A 35 16.45 -7.13 19.82
C ILE A 35 14.99 -6.67 19.94
N ILE A 36 14.06 -7.43 19.37
CA ILE A 36 12.62 -7.13 19.39
C ILE A 36 11.89 -7.88 20.50
N ARG A 37 12.44 -9.02 20.94
CA ARG A 37 11.93 -9.83 22.05
C ARG A 37 13.05 -10.60 22.71
N GLU A 38 13.01 -10.67 24.02
CA GLU A 38 13.86 -11.54 24.84
C GLU A 38 12.97 -12.58 25.54
N ASP A 39 13.37 -13.84 25.53
CA ASP A 39 12.68 -14.95 26.18
C ASP A 39 13.63 -15.62 27.15
N ASP A 40 13.63 -15.16 28.39
CA ASP A 40 14.52 -15.66 29.46
C ASP A 40 14.27 -17.13 29.83
N VAL A 41 13.06 -17.63 29.53
CA VAL A 41 12.69 -19.03 29.84
C VAL A 41 13.32 -19.99 28.83
N LEU A 42 13.31 -19.61 27.56
CA LEU A 42 13.90 -20.40 26.48
C LEU A 42 15.36 -20.03 26.22
N GLY A 43 15.85 -18.93 26.75
CA GLY A 43 17.18 -18.40 26.47
C GLY A 43 17.34 -17.97 25.02
N ILE A 44 16.29 -17.35 24.43
CA ILE A 44 16.26 -16.96 23.02
C ILE A 44 15.99 -15.46 22.89
N ASP A 45 16.81 -14.79 22.08
CA ASP A 45 16.57 -13.42 21.62
C ASP A 45 16.09 -13.41 20.19
N GLU A 46 15.00 -12.69 19.92
CA GLU A 46 14.53 -12.39 18.56
C GLU A 46 15.16 -11.06 18.11
N VAL A 47 15.99 -11.12 17.07
CA VAL A 47 16.70 -9.94 16.55
C VAL A 47 16.16 -9.61 15.16
N ALA A 48 15.66 -8.38 14.98
CA ALA A 48 15.25 -7.87 13.67
C ALA A 48 16.45 -7.22 12.95
N GLU A 49 16.76 -7.71 11.77
CA GLU A 49 17.85 -7.22 10.91
C GLU A 49 17.29 -6.69 9.58
N PRO A 50 17.91 -5.64 8.99
CA PRO A 50 17.57 -5.21 7.63
C PRO A 50 17.75 -6.35 6.63
N VAL A 51 16.76 -6.57 5.76
CA VAL A 51 16.83 -7.63 4.74
C VAL A 51 17.73 -7.27 3.56
N GLY A 52 18.06 -5.98 3.38
CA GLY A 52 18.80 -5.46 2.24
C GLY A 52 17.92 -4.59 1.32
N VAL A 53 18.29 -4.49 0.05
CA VAL A 53 17.59 -3.64 -0.93
C VAL A 53 16.21 -4.19 -1.24
N VAL A 54 15.22 -3.32 -1.16
CA VAL A 54 13.81 -3.61 -1.48
C VAL A 54 13.48 -3.14 -2.89
N ALA A 55 12.86 -3.98 -3.71
CA ALA A 55 12.23 -3.55 -4.96
C ALA A 55 10.77 -3.17 -4.69
N GLY A 56 10.44 -1.89 -4.84
CA GLY A 56 9.09 -1.36 -4.63
C GLY A 56 8.34 -1.18 -5.95
N VAL A 57 7.23 -1.90 -6.15
CA VAL A 57 6.37 -1.71 -7.33
C VAL A 57 5.07 -1.03 -6.91
N THR A 58 4.68 0.04 -7.61
CA THR A 58 3.49 0.83 -7.28
C THR A 58 2.42 0.77 -8.37
N PRO A 59 1.14 0.85 -7.99
CA PRO A 59 0.03 0.84 -8.96
C PRO A 59 -0.24 2.24 -9.51
N VAL A 60 -1.04 2.32 -10.57
CA VAL A 60 -1.55 3.59 -11.10
C VAL A 60 -2.71 4.16 -10.30
N THR A 61 -3.43 3.32 -9.55
CA THR A 61 -4.65 3.72 -8.81
C THR A 61 -4.35 4.51 -7.55
N ASN A 62 -3.29 4.15 -6.82
CA ASN A 62 -2.86 4.79 -5.57
C ASN A 62 -1.35 5.04 -5.57
N PRO A 63 -0.84 5.81 -6.55
CA PRO A 63 0.59 5.89 -6.80
C PRO A 63 1.36 6.60 -5.68
N THR A 64 0.92 7.78 -5.27
CA THR A 64 1.60 8.63 -4.29
C THR A 64 1.54 8.04 -2.88
N SER A 65 0.36 7.66 -2.39
CA SER A 65 0.21 7.06 -1.06
C SER A 65 0.97 5.73 -0.94
N THR A 66 1.04 4.94 -2.02
CA THR A 66 1.83 3.70 -2.03
C THR A 66 3.33 3.98 -2.02
N ALA A 67 3.80 4.99 -2.76
CA ALA A 67 5.21 5.40 -2.74
C ALA A 67 5.61 5.90 -1.35
N ILE A 68 4.78 6.76 -0.72
CA ILE A 68 4.99 7.25 0.65
C ILE A 68 5.04 6.08 1.63
N PHE A 69 4.03 5.23 1.64
CA PHE A 69 3.96 4.10 2.57
C PHE A 69 5.16 3.17 2.45
N LYS A 70 5.53 2.78 1.22
CA LYS A 70 6.67 1.87 1.00
C LYS A 70 8.01 2.51 1.34
N SER A 71 8.15 3.81 1.12
CA SER A 71 9.33 4.56 1.55
C SER A 71 9.45 4.55 3.08
N LEU A 72 8.39 4.88 3.78
CA LEU A 72 8.37 4.96 5.24
C LEU A 72 8.64 3.60 5.90
N ILE A 73 8.01 2.52 5.43
CA ILE A 73 8.23 1.18 5.98
C ILE A 73 9.67 0.69 5.71
N SER A 74 10.23 1.01 4.55
CA SER A 74 11.61 0.67 4.21
C SER A 74 12.60 1.44 5.07
N LEU A 75 12.43 2.74 5.25
CA LEU A 75 13.24 3.55 6.16
C LEU A 75 13.15 3.03 7.61
N LYS A 76 11.95 2.72 8.09
CA LYS A 76 11.72 2.20 9.44
C LYS A 76 12.46 0.89 9.71
N THR A 77 12.62 0.06 8.67
CA THR A 77 13.36 -1.22 8.75
C THR A 77 14.82 -1.11 8.30
N ARG A 78 15.31 0.11 8.05
CA ARG A 78 16.67 0.40 7.56
C ARG A 78 17.01 -0.31 6.25
N CYS A 79 16.02 -0.52 5.39
CA CYS A 79 16.18 -1.14 4.08
C CYS A 79 16.13 -0.05 3.01
N PRO A 80 17.13 0.12 2.16
CA PRO A 80 16.99 1.00 1.01
C PRO A 80 15.96 0.44 0.02
N ILE A 81 15.24 1.33 -0.67
CA ILE A 81 14.22 0.94 -1.63
C ILE A 81 14.50 1.53 -3.01
N ILE A 82 14.30 0.71 -4.05
CA ILE A 82 14.32 1.15 -5.45
C ILE A 82 12.94 0.90 -6.04
N PHE A 83 12.31 1.95 -6.56
CA PHE A 83 10.98 1.86 -7.13
C PHE A 83 10.98 1.58 -8.64
N GLY A 84 10.09 0.66 -9.04
CA GLY A 84 9.55 0.58 -10.39
C GLY A 84 8.12 1.14 -10.36
N PHE A 85 7.96 2.42 -10.70
CA PHE A 85 6.66 3.07 -10.75
C PHE A 85 5.86 2.65 -11.98
N HIS A 86 4.54 2.78 -11.89
CA HIS A 86 3.70 2.59 -13.06
C HIS A 86 3.96 3.72 -14.08
N PRO A 87 4.17 3.42 -15.39
CA PRO A 87 4.52 4.45 -16.38
C PRO A 87 3.54 5.63 -16.43
N PHE A 88 2.24 5.37 -16.25
CA PHE A 88 1.20 6.43 -16.24
C PHE A 88 1.10 7.22 -14.93
N ALA A 89 1.96 6.96 -13.97
CA ALA A 89 2.01 7.66 -12.67
C ALA A 89 3.46 7.93 -12.25
N GLN A 90 4.39 7.98 -13.20
CA GLN A 90 5.81 8.13 -12.94
C GLN A 90 6.11 9.45 -12.22
N LYS A 91 5.60 10.57 -12.73
CA LYS A 91 5.93 11.90 -12.22
C LYS A 91 5.43 12.10 -10.79
N CYS A 92 4.15 11.82 -10.55
CA CYS A 92 3.56 12.00 -9.22
C CYS A 92 4.15 11.02 -8.20
N SER A 93 4.48 9.78 -8.60
CA SER A 93 5.12 8.79 -7.72
C SER A 93 6.56 9.19 -7.37
N ALA A 94 7.32 9.64 -8.38
CA ALA A 94 8.70 10.09 -8.19
C ALA A 94 8.75 11.34 -7.29
N GLU A 95 7.84 12.28 -7.47
CA GLU A 95 7.75 13.47 -6.62
C GLU A 95 7.41 13.11 -5.18
N ALA A 96 6.46 12.20 -4.95
CA ALA A 96 6.13 11.72 -3.61
C ALA A 96 7.33 11.02 -2.94
N ALA A 97 8.04 10.18 -3.67
CA ALA A 97 9.24 9.50 -3.18
C ALA A 97 10.38 10.49 -2.91
N ARG A 98 10.55 11.52 -3.77
CA ARG A 98 11.55 12.59 -3.60
C ARG A 98 11.32 13.35 -2.31
N ILE A 99 10.09 13.77 -2.04
CA ILE A 99 9.74 14.51 -0.81
C ILE A 99 10.09 13.68 0.44
N VAL A 100 9.74 12.40 0.46
CA VAL A 100 10.08 11.52 1.60
C VAL A 100 11.58 11.29 1.72
N ARG A 101 12.28 11.10 0.59
CA ARG A 101 13.74 10.94 0.57
C ARG A 101 14.44 12.19 1.11
N ASP A 102 14.05 13.36 0.61
CA ASP A 102 14.72 14.61 0.98
C ASP A 102 14.54 14.89 2.49
N ALA A 103 13.35 14.67 3.03
CA ALA A 103 13.11 14.77 4.47
C ALA A 103 13.91 13.72 5.28
N ALA A 104 14.03 12.50 4.77
CA ALA A 104 14.84 11.46 5.42
C ALA A 104 16.33 11.82 5.43
N VAL A 105 16.84 12.34 4.31
CA VAL A 105 18.25 12.79 4.18
C VAL A 105 18.53 13.96 5.11
N GLU A 106 17.62 14.93 5.20
CA GLU A 106 17.72 16.04 6.16
C GLU A 106 17.79 15.52 7.62
N ALA A 107 17.07 14.45 7.91
CA ALA A 107 17.11 13.76 9.20
C ALA A 107 18.33 12.83 9.40
N GLY A 108 19.24 12.75 8.43
CA GLY A 108 20.50 11.99 8.53
C GLY A 108 20.49 10.62 7.86
N ALA A 109 19.48 10.28 7.06
CA ALA A 109 19.49 9.07 6.24
C ALA A 109 20.50 9.18 5.08
N PRO A 110 21.03 8.06 4.57
CA PRO A 110 21.87 8.06 3.36
C PRO A 110 21.12 8.64 2.16
N ALA A 111 21.83 9.37 1.29
CA ALA A 111 21.25 10.04 0.11
C ALA A 111 20.58 9.06 -0.88
N ASP A 112 21.00 7.81 -0.89
CA ASP A 112 20.53 6.74 -1.76
C ASP A 112 19.52 5.78 -1.09
N CYS A 113 18.96 6.17 0.07
CA CYS A 113 18.00 5.35 0.80
C CYS A 113 16.69 5.09 0.04
N ILE A 114 16.27 6.02 -0.84
CA ILE A 114 15.09 5.89 -1.71
C ILE A 114 15.48 6.29 -3.13
N GLN A 115 15.32 5.37 -4.06
CA GLN A 115 15.61 5.57 -5.48
C GLN A 115 14.47 5.04 -6.36
N TRP A 116 14.50 5.36 -7.65
CA TRP A 116 13.53 4.87 -8.62
C TRP A 116 14.13 4.75 -10.02
N ILE A 117 13.49 3.95 -10.86
CA ILE A 117 13.81 3.84 -12.28
C ILE A 117 13.27 5.08 -12.98
N GLU A 118 14.16 5.88 -13.61
CA GLU A 118 13.79 7.13 -14.30
C GLU A 118 12.86 6.90 -15.51
N HIS A 119 13.10 5.81 -16.24
CA HIS A 119 12.29 5.43 -17.40
C HIS A 119 11.61 4.07 -17.15
N PRO A 120 10.44 4.05 -16.50
CA PRO A 120 9.80 2.80 -16.11
C PRO A 120 9.25 2.05 -17.33
N SER A 121 9.51 0.76 -17.36
CA SER A 121 8.91 -0.18 -18.30
C SER A 121 8.67 -1.53 -17.62
N ILE A 122 7.93 -2.41 -18.27
CA ILE A 122 7.70 -3.77 -17.77
C ILE A 122 9.04 -4.51 -17.68
N GLU A 123 9.90 -4.33 -18.68
CA GLU A 123 11.23 -4.97 -18.77
C GLU A 123 12.15 -4.45 -17.65
N ALA A 124 12.21 -3.13 -17.45
CA ALA A 124 13.04 -2.52 -16.41
C ALA A 124 12.58 -2.93 -15.01
N THR A 125 11.25 -2.93 -14.76
CA THR A 125 10.68 -3.43 -13.49
C THR A 125 10.96 -4.92 -13.30
N GLY A 126 10.85 -5.71 -14.36
CA GLY A 126 11.19 -7.14 -14.35
C GLY A 126 12.66 -7.40 -14.06
N ALA A 127 13.56 -6.59 -14.63
CA ALA A 127 15.00 -6.64 -14.36
C ALA A 127 15.33 -6.27 -12.90
N LEU A 128 14.68 -5.21 -12.37
CA LEU A 128 14.81 -4.82 -10.96
C LEU A 128 14.40 -5.97 -10.03
N MET A 129 13.22 -6.57 -10.24
CA MET A 129 12.75 -7.68 -9.40
C MET A 129 13.66 -8.92 -9.40
N LYS A 130 14.41 -9.15 -10.50
CA LYS A 130 15.32 -10.28 -10.64
C LYS A 130 16.77 -9.93 -10.29
N HIS A 131 17.08 -8.68 -10.06
CA HIS A 131 18.45 -8.23 -9.83
C HIS A 131 19.07 -8.92 -8.60
N PRO A 132 20.29 -9.46 -8.66
CA PRO A 132 20.90 -10.19 -7.55
C PRO A 132 21.05 -9.38 -6.27
N GLY A 133 21.25 -8.07 -6.37
CA GLY A 133 21.35 -7.16 -5.23
C GLY A 133 20.01 -6.83 -4.54
N VAL A 134 18.87 -7.23 -5.10
CA VAL A 134 17.55 -7.06 -4.45
C VAL A 134 17.29 -8.23 -3.52
N ALA A 135 16.97 -7.92 -2.26
CA ALA A 135 16.70 -8.91 -1.22
C ALA A 135 15.22 -9.34 -1.16
N THR A 136 14.30 -8.39 -1.35
CA THR A 136 12.86 -8.65 -1.30
C THR A 136 12.07 -7.70 -2.20
N ILE A 137 10.84 -8.08 -2.52
CA ILE A 137 9.96 -7.34 -3.42
C ILE A 137 8.68 -6.95 -2.68
N LEU A 138 8.34 -5.67 -2.71
CA LEU A 138 7.04 -5.15 -2.27
C LEU A 138 6.23 -4.74 -3.51
N ALA A 139 5.42 -5.65 -4.05
CA ALA A 139 4.66 -5.41 -5.26
C ALA A 139 3.20 -5.07 -4.96
N THR A 140 2.73 -3.90 -5.43
CA THR A 140 1.31 -3.56 -5.46
C THR A 140 0.92 -3.26 -6.90
N GLY A 141 0.00 -4.04 -7.45
CA GLY A 141 -0.36 -3.88 -8.86
C GLY A 141 -1.42 -4.89 -9.31
N GLY A 142 -1.63 -4.97 -10.61
CA GLY A 142 -2.55 -5.95 -11.19
C GLY A 142 -2.06 -7.40 -11.04
N PRO A 143 -2.94 -8.39 -11.27
CA PRO A 143 -2.62 -9.81 -11.08
C PRO A 143 -1.36 -10.27 -11.81
N GLY A 144 -1.11 -9.77 -13.03
CA GLY A 144 0.10 -10.10 -13.80
C GLY A 144 1.38 -9.63 -13.13
N MET A 145 1.40 -8.44 -12.54
CA MET A 145 2.56 -7.90 -11.82
C MET A 145 2.82 -8.68 -10.53
N VAL A 146 1.76 -8.99 -9.78
CA VAL A 146 1.87 -9.80 -8.55
C VAL A 146 2.40 -11.20 -8.87
N LYS A 147 1.89 -11.83 -9.94
CA LYS A 147 2.40 -13.12 -10.41
C LYS A 147 3.89 -13.03 -10.80
N ALA A 148 4.29 -11.99 -11.51
CA ALA A 148 5.69 -11.76 -11.89
C ALA A 148 6.60 -11.61 -10.65
N ALA A 149 6.14 -10.88 -9.63
CA ALA A 149 6.87 -10.73 -8.37
C ALA A 149 7.09 -12.07 -7.66
N TYR A 150 6.05 -12.86 -7.48
CA TYR A 150 6.15 -14.19 -6.86
C TYR A 150 6.97 -15.20 -7.70
N SER A 151 6.99 -15.00 -9.02
CA SER A 151 7.76 -15.87 -9.93
C SER A 151 9.20 -15.40 -10.17
N SER A 152 9.65 -14.36 -9.47
CA SER A 152 10.99 -13.78 -9.64
C SER A 152 12.12 -14.64 -9.04
N GLY A 153 11.79 -15.61 -8.19
CA GLY A 153 12.74 -16.41 -7.41
C GLY A 153 13.23 -15.72 -6.14
N LYS A 154 12.62 -14.60 -5.75
CA LYS A 154 12.95 -13.85 -4.53
C LYS A 154 11.75 -13.79 -3.55
N PRO A 155 12.00 -13.57 -2.26
CA PRO A 155 10.94 -13.24 -1.32
C PRO A 155 10.12 -12.06 -1.82
N ALA A 156 8.80 -12.19 -1.85
CA ALA A 156 7.91 -11.16 -2.35
C ALA A 156 6.65 -11.06 -1.50
N LEU A 157 6.23 -9.82 -1.22
CA LEU A 157 4.93 -9.48 -0.67
C LEU A 157 4.13 -8.78 -1.77
N GLY A 158 3.21 -9.54 -2.37
CA GLY A 158 2.40 -9.09 -3.50
C GLY A 158 0.98 -8.77 -3.06
N VAL A 159 0.50 -7.56 -3.43
CA VAL A 159 -0.87 -7.12 -3.20
C VAL A 159 -1.51 -6.80 -4.55
N GLY A 160 -2.53 -7.58 -4.90
CA GLY A 160 -3.28 -7.44 -6.15
C GLY A 160 -4.64 -6.78 -5.96
N ALA A 161 -5.55 -7.05 -6.90
CA ALA A 161 -6.94 -6.66 -6.79
C ALA A 161 -7.60 -7.40 -5.62
N GLY A 162 -8.23 -6.64 -4.72
CA GLY A 162 -9.00 -7.20 -3.62
C GLY A 162 -10.41 -7.60 -4.06
N ASN A 163 -11.06 -8.41 -3.24
CA ASN A 163 -12.50 -8.65 -3.27
C ASN A 163 -12.99 -8.61 -1.81
N ALA A 164 -13.03 -7.41 -1.26
CA ALA A 164 -13.40 -7.18 0.13
C ALA A 164 -14.92 -7.29 0.30
N PRO A 165 -15.47 -8.25 1.07
CA PRO A 165 -16.88 -8.32 1.38
C PRO A 165 -17.22 -7.47 2.59
N ALA A 166 -18.37 -6.79 2.55
CA ALA A 166 -19.01 -6.19 3.72
C ALA A 166 -20.07 -7.14 4.25
N TYR A 167 -19.90 -7.65 5.46
CA TYR A 167 -20.95 -8.43 6.12
C TYR A 167 -21.90 -7.51 6.88
N VAL A 168 -23.20 -7.67 6.67
CA VAL A 168 -24.26 -6.89 7.31
C VAL A 168 -25.19 -7.82 8.07
N ASP A 169 -25.17 -7.71 9.39
CA ASP A 169 -25.97 -8.57 10.29
C ASP A 169 -27.43 -8.12 10.39
N ALA A 170 -28.28 -8.93 11.02
CA ALA A 170 -29.72 -8.72 11.15
C ALA A 170 -30.08 -7.49 12.00
N ASN A 171 -29.34 -7.22 13.07
CA ASN A 171 -29.66 -6.21 14.08
C ASN A 171 -28.94 -4.88 13.81
N VAL A 172 -29.23 -4.26 12.65
CA VAL A 172 -28.58 -3.02 12.22
C VAL A 172 -29.60 -1.96 11.82
N ASP A 173 -29.20 -0.69 11.90
CA ASP A 173 -29.90 0.39 11.23
C ASP A 173 -29.58 0.35 9.71
N VAL A 174 -30.54 -0.13 8.95
CA VAL A 174 -30.42 -0.32 7.50
C VAL A 174 -30.09 0.98 6.76
N GLN A 175 -30.64 2.12 7.22
CA GLN A 175 -30.40 3.43 6.58
C GLN A 175 -28.96 3.88 6.80
N ARG A 176 -28.46 3.72 8.01
CA ARG A 176 -27.06 4.03 8.35
C ARG A 176 -26.10 3.13 7.59
N VAL A 177 -26.31 1.82 7.63
CA VAL A 177 -25.45 0.86 6.92
C VAL A 177 -25.42 1.11 5.42
N ALA A 178 -26.57 1.39 4.79
CA ALA A 178 -26.61 1.73 3.37
C ALA A 178 -25.81 3.01 3.08
N ASN A 179 -25.87 4.01 3.95
CA ASN A 179 -25.09 5.24 3.83
C ASN A 179 -23.58 4.95 3.94
N ASP A 180 -23.18 4.21 4.97
CA ASP A 180 -21.77 3.90 5.23
C ASP A 180 -21.14 3.10 4.07
N LEU A 181 -21.88 2.12 3.53
CA LEU A 181 -21.45 1.34 2.36
C LEU A 181 -21.27 2.21 1.10
N ILE A 182 -22.20 3.15 0.87
CA ILE A 182 -22.09 4.04 -0.29
C ILE A 182 -20.93 5.01 -0.13
N LEU A 183 -20.77 5.64 1.04
CA LEU A 183 -19.66 6.55 1.33
C LEU A 183 -18.31 5.85 1.16
N SER A 184 -18.17 4.64 1.72
CA SER A 184 -16.94 3.86 1.58
C SER A 184 -16.67 3.47 0.13
N LYS A 185 -17.69 3.00 -0.59
CA LYS A 185 -17.53 2.59 -1.98
C LYS A 185 -17.27 3.74 -2.94
N HIS A 186 -17.85 4.91 -2.69
CA HIS A 186 -17.66 6.11 -3.53
C HIS A 186 -16.33 6.82 -3.29
N PHE A 187 -15.68 6.61 -2.16
CA PHE A 187 -14.41 7.22 -1.85
C PHE A 187 -13.39 6.98 -2.97
N ASP A 188 -12.84 8.06 -3.51
CA ASP A 188 -11.91 8.06 -4.64
C ASP A 188 -12.44 7.26 -5.86
N TYR A 189 -13.74 7.35 -6.13
CA TYR A 189 -14.43 6.56 -7.17
C TYR A 189 -14.25 5.04 -7.05
N GLY A 190 -14.12 4.54 -5.83
CA GLY A 190 -13.89 3.11 -5.57
C GLY A 190 -12.52 2.59 -6.01
N MET A 191 -11.52 3.47 -6.15
CA MET A 191 -10.19 3.08 -6.64
C MET A 191 -9.29 2.44 -5.59
N ILE A 192 -9.67 2.47 -4.32
CA ILE A 192 -8.92 1.72 -3.30
C ILE A 192 -9.22 0.23 -3.47
N CYS A 193 -8.17 -0.59 -3.55
CA CYS A 193 -8.32 -2.05 -3.63
C CYS A 193 -9.03 -2.66 -2.41
N ALA A 194 -9.11 -1.94 -1.29
CA ALA A 194 -9.78 -2.33 -0.06
C ALA A 194 -11.27 -1.92 -0.01
N THR A 195 -11.81 -1.20 -1.01
CA THR A 195 -13.24 -0.88 -1.05
C THR A 195 -14.07 -2.14 -1.23
N GLU A 196 -15.27 -2.14 -0.67
CA GLU A 196 -16.19 -3.26 -0.74
C GLU A 196 -16.53 -3.63 -2.19
N GLN A 197 -16.39 -4.90 -2.52
CA GLN A 197 -16.73 -5.45 -3.84
C GLN A 197 -18.02 -6.26 -3.80
N ALA A 198 -18.41 -6.74 -2.61
CA ALA A 198 -19.61 -7.51 -2.39
C ALA A 198 -20.23 -7.17 -1.04
N ILE A 199 -21.56 -7.29 -0.94
CA ILE A 199 -22.29 -7.15 0.31
C ILE A 199 -22.91 -8.50 0.64
N ILE A 200 -22.57 -9.05 1.81
CA ILE A 200 -23.15 -10.27 2.36
C ILE A 200 -24.15 -9.86 3.43
N ALA A 201 -25.42 -9.80 3.09
CA ALA A 201 -26.47 -9.36 4.00
C ALA A 201 -27.20 -10.54 4.63
N HIS A 202 -27.50 -10.44 5.94
CA HIS A 202 -28.40 -11.39 6.60
C HIS A 202 -29.76 -11.42 5.87
N LYS A 203 -30.36 -12.59 5.75
CA LYS A 203 -31.59 -12.81 4.96
C LYS A 203 -32.74 -11.88 5.33
N ASP A 204 -32.88 -11.54 6.62
CA ASP A 204 -34.00 -10.77 7.14
C ASP A 204 -33.91 -9.28 6.78
N ILE A 205 -32.71 -8.78 6.49
CA ILE A 205 -32.47 -7.39 6.11
C ILE A 205 -32.16 -7.20 4.63
N TYR A 206 -32.03 -8.29 3.87
CA TYR A 206 -31.63 -8.22 2.47
C TYR A 206 -32.54 -7.30 1.63
N ALA A 207 -33.86 -7.54 1.68
CA ALA A 207 -34.79 -6.75 0.88
C ALA A 207 -34.86 -5.26 1.31
N PRO A 208 -34.96 -4.91 2.61
CA PRO A 208 -34.84 -3.52 3.04
C PRO A 208 -33.53 -2.85 2.66
N LEU A 209 -32.40 -3.54 2.79
CA LEU A 209 -31.08 -3.02 2.45
C LEU A 209 -30.96 -2.72 0.94
N VAL A 210 -31.39 -3.65 0.09
CA VAL A 210 -31.39 -3.45 -1.37
C VAL A 210 -32.28 -2.26 -1.76
N LYS A 211 -33.46 -2.13 -1.13
CA LYS A 211 -34.37 -1.00 -1.38
C LYS A 211 -33.70 0.34 -0.99
N GLU A 212 -33.03 0.38 0.14
CA GLU A 212 -32.38 1.59 0.65
C GLU A 212 -31.15 1.98 -0.21
N LEU A 213 -30.32 1.00 -0.61
CA LEU A 213 -29.18 1.22 -1.51
C LEU A 213 -29.62 1.78 -2.88
N LYS A 214 -30.76 1.32 -3.42
CA LYS A 214 -31.30 1.84 -4.69
C LYS A 214 -31.91 3.23 -4.59
N ARG A 215 -32.32 3.65 -3.39
CA ARG A 215 -32.90 4.97 -3.13
C ARG A 215 -31.85 6.07 -3.06
N ARG A 216 -30.63 5.73 -2.66
CA ARG A 216 -29.50 6.67 -2.47
C ARG A 216 -28.72 6.86 -3.76
#